data_98775c5d6e4286cf4d95e7e490668bef
#
_entry.id   98775c5d6e4286cf4d95e7e490668bef
#
_cell.length_a   1.000
_cell.length_b   1.000
_cell.length_c   1.000
_cell.angle_alpha   90.00
_cell.angle_beta   90.00
_cell.angle_gamma   90.00
#
_symmetry.space_group_name_H-M   'P 1'
#
loop_
_entity.id
_entity.type
_entity.pdbx_description
1 polymer ?
#
loop_
_entity_poly.entity_id
_entity_poly.type
_entity_poly.pdbx_seq_one_letter_code
_entity_poly.pdbx_strand_id
1 'polypeptide(L)'
;MKARFFGAPGALLLALVATPLAAQTTVVDEGTFILRENGREVGREVFAIRRSGTGPGAVVVAQGRVDLGESDDLVTQLEVSGEGFRPATYAVQVEGTEPQRIAGRVAGGRFSARIISPAGEMMREYLAGEGAVIVDEGVAHQYFFIAQRLDQASFTVPLIIPRQSRQVSASVTVGAAENVTIGGQSIAARRLTVSPTGLPDRTVWVDADGRVLRLEIPDRGMTAERLAAPGS
;
A
#
# COMPACT_ATOMS: atom_id res chain seq x y z
N MET A 1 -86.19 -8.93 -6.70
CA MET A 1 -84.94 -8.55 -7.42
C MET A 1 -83.80 -8.40 -6.38
N LYS A 2 -82.85 -9.32 -6.34
CA LYS A 2 -81.69 -9.30 -5.39
C LYS A 2 -80.43 -8.97 -6.21
N ALA A 3 -79.85 -7.80 -5.94
CA ALA A 3 -78.56 -7.41 -6.51
C ALA A 3 -77.39 -8.02 -5.69
N ARG A 4 -76.54 -8.75 -6.34
CA ARG A 4 -75.28 -9.28 -5.77
C ARG A 4 -74.16 -8.35 -6.12
N PHE A 5 -73.51 -7.77 -5.10
CA PHE A 5 -72.24 -7.05 -5.23
C PHE A 5 -71.07 -8.03 -5.21
N PHE A 6 -70.29 -8.07 -6.29
CA PHE A 6 -69.02 -8.75 -6.35
C PHE A 6 -67.92 -7.79 -5.90
N GLY A 7 -67.27 -8.09 -4.77
CA GLY A 7 -66.09 -7.42 -4.30
C GLY A 7 -64.87 -8.04 -4.99
N ALA A 8 -64.04 -7.20 -5.63
CA ALA A 8 -62.72 -7.57 -6.18
C ALA A 8 -61.66 -7.52 -5.11
N PRO A 9 -60.76 -8.51 -4.98
CA PRO A 9 -59.62 -8.45 -4.07
C PRO A 9 -58.52 -7.57 -4.69
N GLY A 10 -58.18 -6.45 -4.03
CA GLY A 10 -57.02 -5.63 -4.36
C GLY A 10 -55.74 -6.34 -3.98
N ALA A 11 -54.92 -6.67 -4.94
CA ALA A 11 -53.55 -7.17 -4.73
C ALA A 11 -52.63 -6.02 -4.33
N LEU A 12 -52.16 -6.05 -3.11
CA LEU A 12 -51.15 -5.11 -2.58
C LEU A 12 -49.77 -5.55 -3.09
N LEU A 13 -49.25 -4.88 -4.11
CA LEU A 13 -47.85 -5.07 -4.56
C LEU A 13 -46.90 -4.44 -3.55
N LEU A 14 -46.21 -5.25 -2.75
CA LEU A 14 -45.07 -4.81 -1.95
C LEU A 14 -43.86 -4.60 -2.89
N ALA A 15 -43.55 -3.34 -3.18
CA ALA A 15 -42.31 -2.97 -3.87
C ALA A 15 -41.14 -3.12 -2.87
N LEU A 16 -40.31 -4.16 -3.03
CA LEU A 16 -39.01 -4.26 -2.36
C LEU A 16 -38.11 -3.14 -2.90
N VAL A 17 -37.90 -2.10 -2.13
CA VAL A 17 -36.87 -1.08 -2.39
C VAL A 17 -35.53 -1.70 -1.98
N ALA A 18 -34.78 -2.18 -2.99
CA ALA A 18 -33.40 -2.59 -2.80
C ALA A 18 -32.57 -1.33 -2.53
N THR A 19 -32.24 -1.07 -1.28
CA THR A 19 -31.26 -0.06 -0.91
C THR A 19 -29.90 -0.49 -1.44
N PRO A 20 -29.18 0.34 -2.23
CA PRO A 20 -27.82 0.02 -2.63
C PRO A 20 -26.97 -0.11 -1.35
N LEU A 21 -26.36 -1.28 -1.15
CA LEU A 21 -25.36 -1.49 -0.12
C LEU A 21 -24.17 -0.61 -0.51
N ALA A 22 -24.04 0.57 0.09
CA ALA A 22 -22.85 1.37 -0.04
C ALA A 22 -21.66 0.51 0.43
N ALA A 23 -20.68 0.28 -0.44
CA ALA A 23 -19.49 -0.48 -0.08
C ALA A 23 -18.83 0.24 1.10
N GLN A 24 -18.85 -0.39 2.27
CA GLN A 24 -18.23 0.18 3.47
C GLN A 24 -16.72 0.23 3.25
N THR A 25 -16.16 1.42 3.41
CA THR A 25 -14.71 1.62 3.39
C THR A 25 -14.19 1.55 4.82
N THR A 26 -13.23 0.65 5.07
CA THR A 26 -12.60 0.46 6.37
C THR A 26 -11.16 0.95 6.29
N VAL A 27 -10.71 1.69 7.31
CA VAL A 27 -9.30 2.02 7.48
C VAL A 27 -8.57 0.75 7.92
N VAL A 28 -7.57 0.35 7.15
CA VAL A 28 -6.69 -0.80 7.45
C VAL A 28 -5.50 -0.33 8.26
N ASP A 29 -4.91 0.79 7.84
CA ASP A 29 -3.79 1.42 8.51
C ASP A 29 -3.71 2.90 8.10
N GLU A 30 -3.28 3.76 9.03
CA GLU A 30 -2.98 5.16 8.74
C GLU A 30 -1.97 5.69 9.76
N GLY A 31 -1.27 6.75 9.40
CA GLY A 31 -0.32 7.36 10.31
C GLY A 31 0.69 8.27 9.65
N THR A 32 1.73 8.57 10.43
CA THR A 32 2.84 9.41 9.99
C THR A 32 4.15 8.71 10.31
N PHE A 33 5.07 8.65 9.36
CA PHE A 33 6.47 8.31 9.58
C PHE A 33 7.31 9.57 9.63
N ILE A 34 8.24 9.61 10.57
CA ILE A 34 9.36 10.55 10.57
C ILE A 34 10.48 9.93 9.76
N LEU A 35 10.95 10.65 8.75
CA LEU A 35 12.02 10.22 7.87
C LEU A 35 13.33 10.84 8.35
N ARG A 36 14.36 10.01 8.52
CA ARG A 36 15.69 10.45 8.92
C ARG A 36 16.75 9.94 7.97
N GLU A 37 17.74 10.76 7.73
CA GLU A 37 18.96 10.39 7.04
C GLU A 37 20.15 10.67 7.98
N ASN A 38 20.97 9.63 8.22
CA ASN A 38 22.10 9.70 9.16
C ASN A 38 21.71 10.24 10.54
N GLY A 39 20.50 9.88 11.02
CA GLY A 39 19.94 10.30 12.31
C GLY A 39 19.29 11.69 12.32
N ARG A 40 19.44 12.47 11.25
CA ARG A 40 18.80 13.79 11.12
C ARG A 40 17.42 13.65 10.48
N GLU A 41 16.39 14.30 11.03
CA GLU A 41 15.07 14.39 10.40
C GLU A 41 15.18 15.17 9.09
N VAL A 42 14.72 14.55 8.00
CA VAL A 42 14.73 15.11 6.65
C VAL A 42 13.33 15.31 6.09
N GLY A 43 12.31 14.74 6.75
CA GLY A 43 10.94 14.90 6.30
C GLY A 43 9.96 13.96 6.99
N ARG A 44 8.77 13.87 6.42
CA ARG A 44 7.67 13.06 6.94
C ARG A 44 6.89 12.41 5.81
N GLU A 45 6.36 11.22 6.10
CA GLU A 45 5.39 10.55 5.26
C GLU A 45 4.06 10.47 6.01
N VAL A 46 3.00 11.06 5.48
CA VAL A 46 1.62 10.86 5.95
C VAL A 46 0.93 9.89 5.01
N PHE A 47 0.30 8.85 5.54
CA PHE A 47 -0.31 7.82 4.71
C PHE A 47 -1.63 7.30 5.27
N ALA A 48 -2.40 6.65 4.40
CA ALA A 48 -3.58 5.88 4.75
C ALA A 48 -3.74 4.68 3.80
N ILE A 49 -4.10 3.54 4.37
CA ILE A 49 -4.47 2.31 3.65
C ILE A 49 -5.94 2.03 3.97
N ARG A 50 -6.77 1.98 2.94
CA ARG A 50 -8.21 1.79 3.07
C ARG A 50 -8.66 0.60 2.25
N ARG A 51 -9.61 -0.16 2.79
CA ARG A 51 -10.22 -1.31 2.13
C ARG A 51 -11.70 -1.03 1.84
N SER A 52 -12.13 -1.29 0.62
CA SER A 52 -13.53 -1.23 0.21
C SER A 52 -13.99 -2.62 -0.25
N GLY A 53 -15.16 -3.03 0.19
CA GLY A 53 -15.71 -4.35 -0.14
C GLY A 53 -15.07 -5.51 0.62
N THR A 54 -15.55 -6.73 0.33
CA THR A 54 -15.13 -7.99 0.96
C THR A 54 -14.86 -9.07 -0.09
N GLY A 55 -14.10 -10.12 0.31
CA GLY A 55 -13.78 -11.26 -0.54
C GLY A 55 -12.92 -10.90 -1.75
N PRO A 56 -12.99 -11.70 -2.84
CA PRO A 56 -12.14 -11.50 -4.02
C PRO A 56 -12.33 -10.18 -4.76
N GLY A 57 -13.50 -9.54 -4.59
CA GLY A 57 -13.81 -8.23 -5.17
C GLY A 57 -13.39 -7.04 -4.29
N ALA A 58 -12.78 -7.28 -3.15
CA ALA A 58 -12.28 -6.21 -2.30
C ALA A 58 -11.16 -5.44 -3.00
N VAL A 59 -11.11 -4.13 -2.75
CA VAL A 59 -10.06 -3.24 -3.25
C VAL A 59 -9.40 -2.58 -2.05
N VAL A 60 -8.07 -2.56 -2.05
CA VAL A 60 -7.29 -1.83 -1.05
C VAL A 60 -6.54 -0.71 -1.74
N VAL A 61 -6.70 0.51 -1.24
CA VAL A 61 -6.02 1.70 -1.74
C VAL A 61 -5.08 2.21 -0.67
N ALA A 62 -3.81 2.28 -0.99
CA ALA A 62 -2.78 2.89 -0.16
C ALA A 62 -2.37 4.23 -0.79
N GLN A 63 -2.48 5.29 -0.01
CA GLN A 63 -2.10 6.65 -0.40
C GLN A 63 -1.05 7.17 0.57
N GLY A 64 -0.05 7.87 0.07
CA GLY A 64 0.97 8.52 0.88
C GLY A 64 1.40 9.84 0.28
N ARG A 65 1.71 10.78 1.18
CA ARG A 65 2.41 12.02 0.86
C ARG A 65 3.69 12.05 1.67
N VAL A 66 4.81 12.17 0.97
CA VAL A 66 6.14 12.38 1.56
C VAL A 66 6.50 13.83 1.33
N ASP A 67 6.82 14.53 2.41
CA ASP A 67 7.31 15.90 2.42
C ASP A 67 8.77 15.87 2.91
N LEU A 68 9.69 16.24 2.05
CA LEU A 68 11.13 16.33 2.33
C LEU A 68 11.59 17.80 2.50
N GLY A 69 10.68 18.69 2.84
CA GLY A 69 10.95 20.10 3.05
C GLY A 69 11.23 20.84 1.73
N GLU A 70 12.40 21.48 1.62
CA GLU A 70 12.73 22.30 0.45
C GLU A 70 13.11 21.49 -0.81
N SER A 71 13.25 20.14 -0.68
CA SER A 71 13.81 19.33 -1.76
C SER A 71 12.75 18.81 -2.72
N ASP A 72 11.94 17.89 -2.26
CA ASP A 72 10.99 17.17 -3.12
C ASP A 72 9.75 16.72 -2.34
N ASP A 73 8.59 17.02 -2.86
CA ASP A 73 7.31 16.48 -2.43
C ASP A 73 6.96 15.26 -3.29
N LEU A 74 6.45 14.22 -2.65
CA LEU A 74 6.05 13.00 -3.35
C LEU A 74 4.66 12.59 -2.90
N VAL A 75 3.77 12.35 -3.87
CA VAL A 75 2.43 11.81 -3.62
C VAL A 75 2.29 10.49 -4.34
N THR A 76 1.88 9.44 -3.61
CA THR A 76 1.69 8.10 -4.18
C THR A 76 0.28 7.61 -3.98
N GLN A 77 -0.19 6.79 -4.93
CA GLN A 77 -1.39 5.99 -4.80
C GLN A 77 -1.15 4.61 -5.40
N LEU A 78 -1.33 3.57 -4.60
CA LEU A 78 -1.29 2.18 -5.00
C LEU A 78 -2.66 1.55 -4.75
N GLU A 79 -3.24 0.97 -5.78
CA GLU A 79 -4.43 0.15 -5.68
C GLU A 79 -4.04 -1.32 -5.86
N VAL A 80 -4.50 -2.16 -4.95
CA VAL A 80 -4.37 -3.61 -5.03
C VAL A 80 -5.73 -4.25 -4.92
N SER A 81 -5.92 -5.38 -5.57
CA SER A 81 -7.20 -6.08 -5.63
C SER A 81 -7.17 -7.42 -4.94
N GLY A 82 -8.30 -7.76 -4.33
CA GLY A 82 -8.62 -9.08 -3.83
C GLY A 82 -7.81 -9.55 -2.64
N GLU A 83 -7.89 -10.84 -2.42
CA GLU A 83 -7.03 -11.57 -1.53
C GLU A 83 -5.66 -11.72 -2.20
N GLY A 84 -4.57 -11.56 -1.44
CA GLY A 84 -3.20 -11.62 -1.95
C GLY A 84 -2.65 -10.29 -2.47
N PHE A 85 -3.37 -9.18 -2.32
CA PHE A 85 -2.90 -7.81 -2.55
C PHE A 85 -2.19 -7.63 -3.91
N ARG A 86 -2.78 -8.15 -4.98
CA ARG A 86 -2.22 -8.02 -6.33
C ARG A 86 -2.32 -6.58 -6.81
N PRO A 87 -1.22 -5.96 -7.26
CA PRO A 87 -1.25 -4.61 -7.81
C PRO A 87 -2.25 -4.50 -8.96
N ALA A 88 -3.04 -3.45 -8.96
CA ALA A 88 -3.99 -3.10 -10.02
C ALA A 88 -3.56 -1.79 -10.71
N THR A 89 -3.38 -0.72 -9.95
CA THR A 89 -2.90 0.58 -10.47
C THR A 89 -1.85 1.15 -9.54
N TYR A 90 -0.97 1.95 -10.11
CA TYR A 90 0.00 2.75 -9.35
C TYR A 90 0.17 4.11 -10.00
N ALA A 91 0.19 5.15 -9.17
CA ALA A 91 0.53 6.50 -9.57
C ALA A 91 1.47 7.14 -8.55
N VAL A 92 2.43 7.90 -9.05
CA VAL A 92 3.30 8.76 -8.23
C VAL A 92 3.53 10.07 -8.95
N GLN A 93 3.52 11.14 -8.17
CA GLN A 93 3.92 12.48 -8.60
C GLN A 93 5.01 12.96 -7.66
N VAL A 94 6.12 13.37 -8.22
CA VAL A 94 7.26 14.00 -7.54
C VAL A 94 7.31 15.44 -8.01
N GLU A 95 7.37 16.38 -7.08
CA GLU A 95 7.56 17.80 -7.31
C GLU A 95 8.90 18.21 -6.70
N GLY A 96 9.58 19.19 -7.28
CA GLY A 96 10.84 19.68 -6.77
C GLY A 96 11.96 19.63 -7.81
N THR A 97 13.14 19.19 -7.39
CA THR A 97 14.39 19.27 -8.18
C THR A 97 14.37 18.36 -9.41
N GLU A 98 13.84 17.15 -9.25
CA GLU A 98 13.70 16.16 -10.34
C GLU A 98 12.23 15.73 -10.48
N PRO A 99 11.38 16.61 -11.04
CA PRO A 99 9.96 16.33 -11.12
C PRO A 99 9.69 15.13 -12.01
N GLN A 100 8.84 14.23 -11.53
CA GLN A 100 8.48 13.02 -12.23
C GLN A 100 7.01 12.67 -12.00
N ARG A 101 6.34 12.22 -13.04
CA ARG A 101 4.99 11.66 -12.94
C ARG A 101 4.97 10.28 -13.56
N ILE A 102 4.51 9.30 -12.78
CA ILE A 102 4.34 7.93 -13.23
C ILE A 102 2.88 7.54 -13.01
N ALA A 103 2.28 6.93 -14.01
CA ALA A 103 0.96 6.31 -13.89
C ALA A 103 0.96 4.99 -14.67
N GLY A 104 0.46 3.94 -14.04
CA GLY A 104 0.42 2.63 -14.67
C GLY A 104 -0.69 1.75 -14.12
N ARG A 105 -0.95 0.67 -14.86
CA ARG A 105 -1.94 -0.35 -14.50
C ARG A 105 -1.45 -1.74 -14.86
N VAL A 106 -1.99 -2.72 -14.14
CA VAL A 106 -1.74 -4.14 -14.43
C VAL A 106 -2.82 -4.68 -15.36
N ALA A 107 -2.40 -5.30 -16.45
CA ALA A 107 -3.26 -6.04 -17.37
C ALA A 107 -2.49 -7.25 -17.90
N GLY A 108 -3.13 -8.44 -17.97
CA GLY A 108 -2.51 -9.66 -18.48
C GLY A 108 -1.19 -10.04 -17.76
N GLY A 109 -1.09 -9.79 -16.46
CA GLY A 109 0.12 -10.08 -15.66
C GLY A 109 1.30 -9.15 -15.92
N ARG A 110 1.07 -7.99 -16.56
CA ARG A 110 2.07 -6.96 -16.81
C ARG A 110 1.62 -5.63 -16.24
N PHE A 111 2.52 -4.94 -15.55
CA PHE A 111 2.35 -3.55 -15.14
C PHE A 111 2.96 -2.66 -16.20
N SER A 112 2.13 -1.92 -16.93
CA SER A 112 2.54 -0.96 -17.95
C SER A 112 2.47 0.44 -17.35
N ALA A 113 3.60 1.13 -17.27
CA ALA A 113 3.75 2.44 -16.68
C ALA A 113 4.19 3.49 -17.71
N ARG A 114 3.49 4.62 -17.73
CA ARG A 114 3.89 5.84 -18.42
C ARG A 114 4.67 6.71 -17.45
N ILE A 115 5.88 7.08 -17.83
CA ILE A 115 6.80 7.89 -17.04
C ILE A 115 7.03 9.19 -17.77
N ILE A 116 6.75 10.33 -17.14
CA ILE A 116 6.97 11.67 -17.65
C ILE A 116 7.97 12.36 -16.73
N SER A 117 9.05 12.89 -17.31
CA SER A 117 10.09 13.64 -16.61
C SER A 117 10.58 14.79 -17.49
N PRO A 118 11.47 15.67 -17.01
CA PRO A 118 12.10 16.71 -17.84
C PRO A 118 12.88 16.14 -19.04
N ALA A 119 13.35 14.88 -18.93
CA ALA A 119 14.03 14.20 -20.05
C ALA A 119 13.07 13.69 -21.13
N GLY A 120 11.76 13.78 -20.91
CA GLY A 120 10.73 13.35 -21.85
C GLY A 120 9.79 12.30 -21.27
N GLU A 121 9.10 11.63 -22.18
CA GLU A 121 8.13 10.58 -21.88
C GLU A 121 8.66 9.21 -22.29
N MET A 122 8.44 8.20 -21.45
CA MET A 122 8.74 6.81 -21.76
C MET A 122 7.66 5.87 -21.24
N MET A 123 7.56 4.71 -21.89
CA MET A 123 6.77 3.58 -21.42
C MET A 123 7.69 2.50 -20.88
N ARG A 124 7.29 1.88 -19.77
CA ARG A 124 7.96 0.73 -19.17
C ARG A 124 6.96 -0.37 -18.86
N GLU A 125 7.38 -1.60 -19.06
CA GLU A 125 6.61 -2.78 -18.68
C GLU A 125 7.39 -3.65 -17.71
N TYR A 126 6.67 -4.19 -16.73
CA TYR A 126 7.20 -5.06 -15.69
C TYR A 126 6.31 -6.29 -15.58
N LEU A 127 6.87 -7.42 -15.16
CA LEU A 127 6.10 -8.62 -14.87
C LEU A 127 5.40 -8.45 -13.51
N ALA A 128 4.08 -8.37 -13.52
CA ALA A 128 3.24 -8.24 -12.34
C ALA A 128 2.45 -9.54 -12.11
N GLY A 129 3.17 -10.66 -12.07
CA GLY A 129 2.61 -11.97 -11.76
C GLY A 129 2.21 -12.10 -10.29
N GLU A 130 1.91 -13.33 -9.90
CA GLU A 130 1.53 -13.63 -8.52
C GLU A 130 2.63 -13.19 -7.54
N GLY A 131 2.22 -12.51 -6.48
CA GLY A 131 3.10 -12.06 -5.43
C GLY A 131 3.97 -10.86 -5.76
N ALA A 132 3.86 -10.25 -6.95
CA ALA A 132 4.56 -9.02 -7.24
C ALA A 132 4.06 -7.87 -6.35
N VAL A 133 4.99 -7.03 -5.88
CA VAL A 133 4.69 -5.86 -5.05
C VAL A 133 5.32 -4.63 -5.69
N ILE A 134 4.59 -3.51 -5.68
CA ILE A 134 5.12 -2.21 -6.05
C ILE A 134 5.58 -1.52 -4.77
N VAL A 135 6.86 -1.16 -4.73
CA VAL A 135 7.48 -0.41 -3.62
C VAL A 135 8.35 0.68 -4.22
N ASP A 136 8.09 1.91 -3.84
CA ASP A 136 8.92 3.02 -4.29
C ASP A 136 9.89 3.49 -3.21
N GLU A 137 10.95 4.13 -3.63
CA GLU A 137 11.98 4.61 -2.72
C GLU A 137 11.47 5.79 -1.89
N GLY A 138 11.78 5.78 -0.59
CA GLY A 138 11.32 6.81 0.34
C GLY A 138 9.86 6.67 0.77
N VAL A 139 9.18 5.56 0.40
CA VAL A 139 7.78 5.31 0.74
C VAL A 139 7.68 4.10 1.67
N ALA A 140 7.53 4.35 2.97
CA ALA A 140 7.58 3.31 3.98
C ALA A 140 6.28 2.49 4.07
N HIS A 141 5.11 3.12 3.93
CA HIS A 141 3.83 2.41 4.08
C HIS A 141 3.63 1.29 3.06
N GLN A 142 4.29 1.32 1.90
CA GLN A 142 4.16 0.29 0.87
C GLN A 142 4.73 -1.06 1.29
N TYR A 143 5.63 -1.10 2.28
CA TYR A 143 6.13 -2.35 2.85
C TYR A 143 5.05 -3.14 3.60
N PHE A 144 3.91 -2.53 3.92
CA PHE A 144 2.71 -3.23 4.40
C PHE A 144 2.36 -4.42 3.50
N PHE A 145 2.44 -4.28 2.17
CA PHE A 145 2.06 -5.34 1.24
C PHE A 145 3.06 -6.51 1.20
N ILE A 146 4.31 -6.31 1.60
CA ILE A 146 5.28 -7.38 1.80
C ILE A 146 4.96 -8.12 3.11
N ALA A 147 4.58 -7.38 4.15
CA ALA A 147 4.31 -7.91 5.48
C ALA A 147 3.04 -8.78 5.57
N GLN A 148 2.22 -8.85 4.53
CA GLN A 148 1.02 -9.69 4.53
C GLN A 148 1.30 -11.20 4.43
N ARG A 149 2.57 -11.61 4.49
CA ARG A 149 3.05 -13.02 4.43
C ARG A 149 3.84 -13.43 5.67
N LEU A 150 3.46 -12.91 6.83
CA LEU A 150 4.15 -13.20 8.10
C LEU A 150 4.03 -14.67 8.58
N ASP A 151 3.15 -15.44 7.98
CA ASP A 151 2.99 -16.89 8.22
C ASP A 151 4.14 -17.71 7.66
N GLN A 152 4.93 -17.15 6.74
CA GLN A 152 6.09 -17.80 6.12
C GLN A 152 7.38 -17.35 6.82
N ALA A 153 8.28 -18.32 7.12
CA ALA A 153 9.58 -18.00 7.70
C ALA A 153 10.52 -17.27 6.70
N SER A 154 10.37 -17.60 5.42
CA SER A 154 11.06 -16.91 4.31
C SER A 154 10.30 -17.10 3.02
N PHE A 155 10.39 -16.11 2.13
CA PHE A 155 9.79 -16.13 0.81
C PHE A 155 10.52 -15.20 -0.15
N THR A 156 10.20 -15.33 -1.43
CA THR A 156 10.73 -14.43 -2.47
C THR A 156 9.59 -13.59 -3.02
N VAL A 157 9.86 -12.31 -3.29
CA VAL A 157 8.90 -11.36 -3.83
C VAL A 157 9.50 -10.62 -5.03
N PRO A 158 8.82 -10.60 -6.19
CA PRO A 158 9.17 -9.69 -7.27
C PRO A 158 8.84 -8.24 -6.85
N LEU A 159 9.84 -7.38 -6.75
CA LEU A 159 9.67 -5.96 -6.47
C LEU A 159 9.70 -5.15 -7.76
N ILE A 160 8.67 -4.35 -7.98
CA ILE A 160 8.61 -3.34 -9.04
C ILE A 160 8.88 -1.98 -8.38
N ILE A 161 9.89 -1.26 -8.87
CA ILE A 161 10.33 0.04 -8.35
C ILE A 161 10.22 1.06 -9.49
N PRO A 162 9.04 1.63 -9.72
CA PRO A 162 8.75 2.40 -10.92
C PRO A 162 9.64 3.63 -11.10
N ARG A 163 9.92 4.39 -10.03
CA ARG A 163 10.77 5.59 -10.08
C ARG A 163 12.22 5.27 -10.48
N GLN A 164 12.70 4.08 -10.16
CA GLN A 164 14.02 3.61 -10.59
C GLN A 164 13.98 2.89 -11.94
N SER A 165 12.81 2.74 -12.57
CA SER A 165 12.61 1.94 -13.77
C SER A 165 13.18 0.51 -13.63
N ARG A 166 13.05 -0.11 -12.45
CA ARG A 166 13.62 -1.42 -12.10
C ARG A 166 12.56 -2.42 -11.66
N GLN A 167 12.87 -3.67 -11.95
CA GLN A 167 12.22 -4.82 -11.35
C GLN A 167 13.33 -5.77 -10.89
N VAL A 168 13.24 -6.21 -9.63
CA VAL A 168 14.22 -7.09 -9.01
C VAL A 168 13.51 -8.18 -8.20
N SER A 169 14.17 -9.28 -7.96
CA SER A 169 13.75 -10.27 -6.98
C SER A 169 14.26 -9.87 -5.61
N ALA A 170 13.45 -9.99 -4.57
CA ALA A 170 13.89 -9.81 -3.19
C ALA A 170 13.62 -11.07 -2.37
N SER A 171 14.61 -11.54 -1.63
CA SER A 171 14.38 -12.50 -0.56
C SER A 171 13.89 -11.78 0.68
N VAL A 172 12.91 -12.37 1.36
CA VAL A 172 12.37 -11.87 2.62
C VAL A 172 12.54 -12.94 3.68
N THR A 173 13.14 -12.58 4.81
CA THR A 173 13.27 -13.45 5.98
C THR A 173 12.50 -12.84 7.13
N VAL A 174 11.65 -13.65 7.77
CA VAL A 174 10.84 -13.24 8.92
C VAL A 174 11.55 -13.67 10.20
N GLY A 175 12.02 -12.68 10.97
CA GLY A 175 12.72 -12.89 12.23
C GLY A 175 11.79 -13.20 13.41
N ALA A 176 12.40 -13.40 14.57
CA ALA A 176 11.69 -13.58 15.83
C ALA A 176 10.91 -12.30 16.22
N ALA A 177 9.93 -12.49 17.10
CA ALA A 177 9.23 -11.38 17.72
C ALA A 177 10.18 -10.62 18.68
N GLU A 178 10.12 -9.31 18.64
CA GLU A 178 10.85 -8.41 19.53
C GLU A 178 9.99 -7.19 19.86
N ASN A 179 10.35 -6.42 20.86
CA ASN A 179 9.65 -5.19 21.18
C ASN A 179 10.35 -3.99 20.58
N VAL A 180 9.58 -3.13 19.94
CA VAL A 180 10.03 -1.79 19.48
C VAL A 180 9.25 -0.69 20.19
N THR A 181 9.92 0.42 20.47
CA THR A 181 9.28 1.59 21.09
C THR A 181 8.87 2.57 20.01
N ILE A 182 7.57 2.86 19.92
CA ILE A 182 7.00 3.83 18.98
C ILE A 182 6.17 4.83 19.76
N GLY A 183 6.46 6.13 19.63
CA GLY A 183 5.75 7.18 20.36
C GLY A 183 5.75 6.99 21.87
N GLY A 184 6.79 6.39 22.44
CA GLY A 184 6.91 6.07 23.86
C GLY A 184 6.19 4.79 24.29
N GLN A 185 5.52 4.06 23.39
CA GLN A 185 4.84 2.80 23.67
C GLN A 185 5.67 1.61 23.19
N SER A 186 5.77 0.56 24.00
CA SER A 186 6.40 -0.71 23.65
C SER A 186 5.41 -1.58 22.87
N ILE A 187 5.75 -1.92 21.63
CA ILE A 187 4.90 -2.70 20.71
C ILE A 187 5.61 -3.98 20.35
N ALA A 188 4.91 -5.13 20.46
CA ALA A 188 5.41 -6.38 19.94
C ALA A 188 5.48 -6.33 18.40
N ALA A 189 6.65 -6.59 17.86
CA ALA A 189 6.93 -6.50 16.43
C ALA A 189 7.63 -7.76 15.92
N ARG A 190 7.52 -8.01 14.63
CA ARG A 190 8.35 -8.96 13.90
C ARG A 190 9.27 -8.19 12.96
N ARG A 191 10.53 -8.62 12.94
CA ARG A 191 11.53 -8.02 12.06
C ARG A 191 11.58 -8.79 10.74
N LEU A 192 11.39 -8.09 9.64
CA LEU A 192 11.57 -8.59 8.28
C LEU A 192 12.90 -8.06 7.74
N THR A 193 13.71 -8.97 7.19
CA THR A 193 14.86 -8.56 6.36
C THR A 193 14.46 -8.75 4.90
N VAL A 194 14.45 -7.66 4.14
CA VAL A 194 14.12 -7.65 2.72
C VAL A 194 15.41 -7.35 1.96
N SER A 195 15.89 -8.34 1.19
CA SER A 195 17.16 -8.29 0.44
C SER A 195 16.90 -8.33 -1.07
N PRO A 196 16.71 -7.17 -1.72
CA PRO A 196 16.52 -7.11 -3.16
C PRO A 196 17.85 -7.28 -3.89
N THR A 197 17.83 -8.03 -4.98
CA THR A 197 19.04 -8.26 -5.79
C THR A 197 19.63 -6.95 -6.34
N GLY A 198 20.85 -6.65 -5.98
CA GLY A 198 21.60 -5.48 -6.46
C GLY A 198 21.10 -4.14 -5.91
N LEU A 199 20.43 -4.16 -4.75
CA LEU A 199 20.03 -2.99 -3.99
C LEU A 199 20.36 -3.21 -2.51
N PRO A 200 20.50 -2.14 -1.71
CA PRO A 200 20.68 -2.25 -0.27
C PRO A 200 19.61 -3.08 0.42
N ASP A 201 19.96 -3.78 1.48
CA ASP A 201 19.02 -4.47 2.34
C ASP A 201 18.13 -3.47 3.10
N ARG A 202 16.93 -3.92 3.42
CA ARG A 202 15.97 -3.19 4.24
C ARG A 202 15.57 -4.04 5.43
N THR A 203 15.52 -3.40 6.59
CA THR A 203 14.94 -4.00 7.79
C THR A 203 13.62 -3.33 8.08
N VAL A 204 12.56 -4.11 8.20
CA VAL A 204 11.20 -3.61 8.43
C VAL A 204 10.66 -4.25 9.71
N TRP A 205 10.21 -3.43 10.64
CA TRP A 205 9.49 -3.90 11.83
C TRP A 205 8.01 -3.70 11.61
N VAL A 206 7.26 -4.75 11.85
CA VAL A 206 5.80 -4.75 11.67
C VAL A 206 5.12 -5.34 12.90
N ASP A 207 3.92 -4.88 13.20
CA ASP A 207 3.08 -5.47 14.25
C ASP A 207 2.41 -6.78 13.81
N ALA A 208 1.50 -7.30 14.65
CA ALA A 208 0.79 -8.55 14.38
C ALA A 208 -0.13 -8.47 13.15
N ASP A 209 -0.60 -7.28 12.79
CA ASP A 209 -1.46 -7.04 11.63
C ASP A 209 -0.66 -6.70 10.36
N GLY A 210 0.67 -6.75 10.43
CA GLY A 210 1.56 -6.41 9.32
C GLY A 210 1.70 -4.91 9.09
N ARG A 211 1.24 -4.07 10.03
CA ARG A 211 1.38 -2.61 9.92
C ARG A 211 2.83 -2.23 10.20
N VAL A 212 3.41 -1.44 9.29
CA VAL A 212 4.82 -1.03 9.39
C VAL A 212 5.00 -0.07 10.57
N LEU A 213 5.93 -0.40 11.47
CA LEU A 213 6.33 0.41 12.63
C LEU A 213 7.59 1.21 12.35
N ARG A 214 8.58 0.55 11.73
CA ARG A 214 9.87 1.14 11.38
C ARG A 214 10.42 0.48 10.13
N LEU A 215 11.10 1.25 9.30
CA LEU A 215 11.89 0.81 8.14
C LEU A 215 13.30 1.39 8.27
N GLU A 216 14.31 0.59 8.05
CA GLU A 216 15.71 1.03 7.98
C GLU A 216 16.37 0.53 6.69
N ILE A 217 17.19 1.39 6.09
CA ILE A 217 18.07 1.09 4.96
C ILE A 217 19.49 1.51 5.39
N PRO A 218 20.23 0.62 6.10
CA PRO A 218 21.49 0.98 6.78
C PRO A 218 22.53 1.56 5.82
N ASP A 219 22.70 0.97 4.64
CA ASP A 219 23.67 1.41 3.63
C ASP A 219 23.42 2.84 3.11
N ARG A 220 22.22 3.39 3.39
CA ARG A 220 21.85 4.75 3.04
C ARG A 220 21.69 5.66 4.26
N GLY A 221 21.90 5.13 5.44
CA GLY A 221 21.62 5.84 6.70
C GLY A 221 20.14 6.24 6.86
N MET A 222 19.23 5.62 6.10
CA MET A 222 17.82 6.00 6.08
C MET A 222 17.00 5.24 7.11
N THR A 223 16.15 5.96 7.82
CA THR A 223 15.15 5.41 8.74
C THR A 223 13.81 6.10 8.53
N ALA A 224 12.74 5.31 8.47
CA ALA A 224 11.37 5.79 8.60
C ALA A 224 10.76 5.16 9.85
N GLU A 225 10.34 5.96 10.82
CA GLU A 225 9.78 5.49 12.09
C GLU A 225 8.44 6.15 12.34
N ARG A 226 7.44 5.36 12.75
CA ARG A 226 6.12 5.93 13.10
C ARG A 226 6.22 6.94 14.22
N LEU A 227 5.51 8.05 14.04
CA LEU A 227 5.39 9.10 15.06
C LEU A 227 4.58 8.60 16.28
N ALA A 228 3.58 7.75 16.05
CA ALA A 228 2.71 7.19 17.09
C ALA A 228 2.41 5.71 16.81
N ALA A 229 2.07 4.97 17.84
CA ALA A 229 1.59 3.60 17.72
C ALA A 229 0.37 3.53 16.79
N PRO A 230 0.22 2.44 15.99
CA PRO A 230 -0.99 2.24 15.21
C PRO A 230 -2.23 2.24 16.11
N GLY A 231 -3.31 2.89 15.66
CA GLY A 231 -4.60 2.83 16.35
C GLY A 231 -5.11 1.38 16.45
N SER A 232 -5.72 1.05 17.58
CA SER A 232 -6.41 -0.22 17.82
C SER A 232 -7.82 -0.20 17.25
#